data_7c2ee755560ffd4fce036146203e00b1
#
_entry.id   7c2ee755560ffd4fce036146203e00b1
#
_cell.length_a   1.000
_cell.length_b   1.000
_cell.length_c   1.000
_cell.angle_alpha   90.00
_cell.angle_beta   90.00
_cell.angle_gamma   90.00
#
_symmetry.space_group_name_H-M   'P 1'
#
loop_
_entity.id
_entity.type
_entity.pdbx_description
1 polymer ?
#
loop_
_entity_poly.entity_id
_entity_poly.type
_entity_poly.pdbx_seq_one_letter_code
_entity_poly.pdbx_strand_id
1 'polypeptide(L)'
;MKSSFWIQNDSRQEGEYKRPLSRKSAPYKFVVVGGGTAGAIVSTWLKAYWGDSVEVVVVYNHAEPNIGIGESLTPMMITYLERVGIQPQELIKDCNATVKLGLKFKNWTGDGSHFYHPFACLADRWNSYGFEGAYGVVNGCYDNDDTYGNNILEENKVPTNIFNEGSYTLHIDGVLTSKYILDKYKDRLTIIDDIIVDITKDKNGHIQQVIGNKGEYDGDFFIDATGFKKLLFKKLDNNKWLDTSDWLPLNRCIPNPIFREHKTIPVTTTSEATDNGWILQVPLRNRIGAGYLFSTEFTSDQEALDKFDIFLQENYDTNLSSDKIIPFESGYWHDQWIGNCMCVGLSSGFTEPLEATNVHHVIFQMQDFTNRFNFKIFQFDIDNYNQVMRDFYDRVYLFLRYCYDSGRVDSDFWKYMTYERPEKIKTLSDKISEDFLNTDSFPSFSIFNHDNFFKVTNGHGKCNKESYSKILEDRGVWDQAQQHHNELQQLKHYIYRSSIDHKEFLETI
;
A
#
# COMPACT_ATOMS: atom_id res chain seq x y z
N MET A 1 -24.60 3.70 6.50
CA MET A 1 -24.75 4.15 7.90
C MET A 1 -23.55 5.00 8.29
N LYS A 2 -23.74 6.23 8.72
CA LYS A 2 -22.65 7.10 9.17
C LYS A 2 -22.13 6.59 10.52
N SER A 3 -20.91 6.05 10.56
CA SER A 3 -20.25 5.69 11.82
C SER A 3 -19.72 6.94 12.51
N SER A 4 -20.47 7.42 13.47
CA SER A 4 -20.04 8.43 14.43
C SER A 4 -19.29 7.74 15.58
N PHE A 5 -17.98 7.61 15.46
CA PHE A 5 -17.10 7.19 16.55
C PHE A 5 -15.91 8.13 16.65
N TRP A 6 -16.11 9.28 17.26
CA TRP A 6 -15.02 10.01 17.91
C TRP A 6 -15.63 10.87 19.02
N ILE A 7 -15.46 10.42 20.26
CA ILE A 7 -15.81 11.19 21.45
C ILE A 7 -14.72 12.24 21.66
N GLN A 8 -15.11 13.49 21.62
CA GLN A 8 -14.29 14.65 21.99
C GLN A 8 -13.92 14.57 23.48
N ASN A 9 -12.64 14.42 23.79
CA ASN A 9 -12.10 14.89 25.06
C ASN A 9 -11.38 16.22 24.80
N ASP A 10 -12.00 17.30 25.20
CA ASP A 10 -11.53 18.67 25.00
C ASP A 10 -10.64 19.08 26.18
N SER A 11 -9.34 18.78 26.10
CA SER A 11 -8.30 19.35 26.96
C SER A 11 -7.11 19.81 26.13
N ARG A 12 -7.33 20.88 25.35
CA ARG A 12 -6.30 21.48 24.50
C ARG A 12 -5.41 22.38 25.34
N GLN A 13 -4.15 22.01 25.56
CA GLN A 13 -3.14 22.87 26.16
C GLN A 13 -2.50 23.79 25.11
N GLU A 14 -2.15 25.01 25.55
CA GLU A 14 -1.74 26.15 24.72
C GLU A 14 -0.37 25.92 24.02
N GLY A 15 -0.41 25.90 22.72
CA GLY A 15 0.74 25.91 21.79
C GLY A 15 0.24 26.29 20.39
N GLU A 16 -0.50 27.41 20.29
CA GLU A 16 -1.15 27.82 19.04
C GLU A 16 -0.15 28.51 18.09
N TYR A 17 0.09 27.94 16.90
CA TYR A 17 0.73 28.65 15.81
C TYR A 17 -0.24 29.68 15.23
N LYS A 18 0.09 30.96 15.35
CA LYS A 18 -0.73 32.02 14.80
C LYS A 18 -0.34 32.29 13.35
N ARG A 19 -1.32 32.12 12.44
CA ARG A 19 -1.22 32.53 11.06
C ARG A 19 -0.72 34.00 10.98
N PRO A 20 0.22 34.31 10.05
CA PRO A 20 0.63 35.69 9.82
C PRO A 20 -0.56 36.61 9.60
N LEU A 21 -0.60 37.75 10.30
CA LEU A 21 -1.73 38.68 10.33
C LEU A 21 -2.15 39.26 8.97
N SER A 22 -1.27 39.20 7.96
CA SER A 22 -1.50 39.70 6.61
C SER A 22 -2.45 38.86 5.75
N ARG A 23 -2.84 37.64 6.16
CA ARG A 23 -3.69 36.72 5.38
C ARG A 23 -5.04 36.38 6.01
N LYS A 24 -5.52 37.14 6.97
CA LYS A 24 -6.78 36.84 7.69
C LYS A 24 -8.05 36.75 6.80
N SER A 25 -8.03 37.28 5.59
CA SER A 25 -9.16 37.28 4.64
C SER A 25 -8.92 36.46 3.39
N ALA A 26 -7.71 35.89 3.21
CA ALA A 26 -7.35 35.05 2.05
C ALA A 26 -7.54 33.53 2.36
N PRO A 27 -7.76 32.70 1.35
CA PRO A 27 -7.74 31.24 1.52
C PRO A 27 -6.44 30.75 2.16
N TYR A 28 -6.52 29.67 2.97
CA TYR A 28 -5.32 29.06 3.56
C TYR A 28 -4.49 28.39 2.46
N LYS A 29 -3.19 28.71 2.39
CA LYS A 29 -2.34 28.32 1.27
C LYS A 29 -1.47 27.10 1.60
N PHE A 30 -1.73 26.01 0.90
CA PHE A 30 -0.88 24.82 0.91
C PHE A 30 0.09 24.84 -0.27
N VAL A 31 1.36 24.53 0.00
CA VAL A 31 2.39 24.32 -1.04
C VAL A 31 2.80 22.87 -1.01
N VAL A 32 2.47 22.12 -2.06
CA VAL A 32 2.82 20.72 -2.26
C VAL A 32 4.02 20.67 -3.20
N VAL A 33 5.14 20.11 -2.73
CA VAL A 33 6.34 19.93 -3.54
C VAL A 33 6.42 18.47 -3.99
N GLY A 34 6.26 18.28 -5.29
CA GLY A 34 6.22 16.96 -5.95
C GLY A 34 4.92 16.69 -6.69
N GLY A 35 5.03 16.21 -7.94
CA GLY A 35 3.88 15.95 -8.85
C GLY A 35 3.68 14.46 -9.17
N GLY A 36 4.32 13.54 -8.44
CA GLY A 36 4.08 12.11 -8.56
C GLY A 36 2.76 11.68 -7.91
N THR A 37 2.51 10.38 -7.82
CA THR A 37 1.26 9.80 -7.28
C THR A 37 0.87 10.39 -5.92
N ALA A 38 1.82 10.49 -4.98
CA ALA A 38 1.55 11.08 -3.67
C ALA A 38 1.15 12.56 -3.75
N GLY A 39 1.88 13.37 -4.51
CA GLY A 39 1.59 14.80 -4.67
C GLY A 39 0.25 15.06 -5.35
N ALA A 40 -0.09 14.27 -6.38
CA ALA A 40 -1.38 14.36 -7.06
C ALA A 40 -2.54 14.01 -6.11
N ILE A 41 -2.42 12.91 -5.35
CA ILE A 41 -3.44 12.50 -4.35
C ILE A 41 -3.63 13.60 -3.30
N VAL A 42 -2.56 14.08 -2.70
CA VAL A 42 -2.61 15.08 -1.63
C VAL A 42 -3.23 16.39 -2.12
N SER A 43 -2.79 16.90 -3.26
CA SER A 43 -3.25 18.20 -3.79
C SER A 43 -4.73 18.19 -4.10
N THR A 44 -5.21 17.13 -4.73
CA THR A 44 -6.62 16.98 -5.08
C THR A 44 -7.49 16.65 -3.88
N TRP A 45 -6.97 15.87 -2.91
CA TRP A 45 -7.64 15.63 -1.63
C TRP A 45 -7.91 16.93 -0.88
N LEU A 46 -6.88 17.78 -0.69
CA LEU A 46 -7.00 19.07 0.00
C LEU A 46 -8.07 19.95 -0.66
N LYS A 47 -8.04 20.03 -1.99
CA LYS A 47 -8.98 20.84 -2.74
C LYS A 47 -10.40 20.26 -2.74
N ALA A 48 -10.54 18.93 -2.79
CA ALA A 48 -11.84 18.26 -2.68
C ALA A 48 -12.45 18.42 -1.27
N TYR A 49 -11.62 18.38 -0.22
CA TYR A 49 -12.07 18.40 1.16
C TYR A 49 -12.48 19.80 1.61
N TRP A 50 -11.68 20.84 1.32
CA TRP A 50 -11.90 22.22 1.81
C TRP A 50 -12.40 23.20 0.75
N GLY A 51 -12.48 22.81 -0.51
CA GLY A 51 -12.99 23.65 -1.58
C GLY A 51 -12.22 24.96 -1.72
N ASP A 52 -12.96 26.07 -1.74
CA ASP A 52 -12.39 27.41 -1.93
C ASP A 52 -11.86 28.05 -0.63
N SER A 53 -12.00 27.37 0.50
CA SER A 53 -11.34 27.77 1.75
C SER A 53 -9.81 27.62 1.67
N VAL A 54 -9.30 26.88 0.70
CA VAL A 54 -7.87 26.67 0.48
C VAL A 54 -7.42 27.03 -0.92
N GLU A 55 -6.21 27.58 -1.00
CA GLU A 55 -5.38 27.65 -2.19
C GLU A 55 -4.37 26.49 -2.14
N VAL A 56 -4.26 25.71 -3.22
CA VAL A 56 -3.28 24.62 -3.31
C VAL A 56 -2.36 24.88 -4.48
N VAL A 57 -1.08 25.05 -4.18
CA VAL A 57 0.01 25.25 -5.15
C VAL A 57 0.82 23.97 -5.22
N VAL A 58 0.96 23.40 -6.41
CA VAL A 58 1.77 22.18 -6.67
C VAL A 58 2.99 22.59 -7.46
N VAL A 59 4.18 22.36 -6.89
CA VAL A 59 5.44 22.73 -7.55
C VAL A 59 6.25 21.45 -7.81
N TYR A 60 6.56 21.17 -9.06
CA TYR A 60 7.41 20.04 -9.42
C TYR A 60 8.07 20.22 -10.79
N ASN A 61 9.15 19.48 -11.05
CA ASN A 61 9.82 19.44 -12.35
C ASN A 61 9.03 18.54 -13.30
N HIS A 62 8.39 19.11 -14.32
CA HIS A 62 7.61 18.38 -15.31
C HIS A 62 8.46 17.47 -16.21
N ALA A 63 9.77 17.74 -16.31
CA ALA A 63 10.70 16.92 -17.11
C ALA A 63 11.29 15.74 -16.33
N GLU A 64 11.03 15.65 -15.02
CA GLU A 64 11.58 14.56 -14.19
C GLU A 64 10.82 13.25 -14.44
N PRO A 65 11.50 12.18 -14.88
CA PRO A 65 10.84 10.89 -15.07
C PRO A 65 10.45 10.28 -13.72
N ASN A 66 9.20 9.88 -13.58
CA ASN A 66 8.77 9.07 -12.45
C ASN A 66 9.28 7.63 -12.57
N ILE A 67 9.44 6.95 -11.42
CA ILE A 67 9.78 5.52 -11.37
C ILE A 67 8.54 4.72 -11.79
N GLY A 68 8.45 4.36 -13.07
CA GLY A 68 7.23 3.83 -13.68
C GLY A 68 7.17 2.29 -13.79
N ILE A 69 7.41 1.54 -12.70
CA ILE A 69 7.25 0.07 -12.72
C ILE A 69 5.77 -0.31 -12.91
N GLY A 70 4.86 0.55 -12.50
CA GLY A 70 3.46 0.25 -12.24
C GLY A 70 3.24 0.18 -10.73
N GLU A 71 2.08 0.60 -10.29
CA GLU A 71 1.76 0.61 -8.87
C GLU A 71 0.60 -0.36 -8.60
N SER A 72 0.82 -1.26 -7.67
CA SER A 72 -0.21 -2.09 -7.07
C SER A 72 -0.86 -1.30 -5.93
N LEU A 73 -2.18 -1.34 -5.82
CA LEU A 73 -2.93 -0.55 -4.85
C LEU A 73 -3.72 -1.43 -3.87
N THR A 74 -4.28 -0.81 -2.85
CA THR A 74 -5.26 -1.39 -1.92
C THR A 74 -6.65 -0.77 -2.16
N PRO A 75 -7.75 -1.34 -1.65
CA PRO A 75 -9.09 -0.78 -1.80
C PRO A 75 -9.27 0.66 -1.29
N MET A 76 -8.35 1.16 -0.45
CA MET A 76 -8.34 2.55 -0.01
C MET A 76 -8.28 3.55 -1.18
N MET A 77 -7.71 3.16 -2.32
CA MET A 77 -7.70 3.98 -3.53
C MET A 77 -9.10 4.28 -4.05
N ILE A 78 -10.03 3.33 -3.96
CA ILE A 78 -11.43 3.54 -4.39
C ILE A 78 -12.09 4.61 -3.52
N THR A 79 -11.88 4.58 -2.20
CA THR A 79 -12.34 5.64 -1.28
C THR A 79 -11.79 7.03 -1.65
N TYR A 80 -10.50 7.09 -2.05
CA TYR A 80 -9.92 8.33 -2.53
C TYR A 80 -10.58 8.81 -3.84
N LEU A 81 -10.73 7.93 -4.84
CA LEU A 81 -11.33 8.26 -6.13
C LEU A 81 -12.76 8.79 -5.97
N GLU A 82 -13.57 8.15 -5.13
CA GLU A 82 -14.92 8.62 -4.78
C GLU A 82 -14.89 10.04 -4.22
N ARG A 83 -13.96 10.33 -3.30
CA ARG A 83 -13.82 11.65 -2.68
C ARG A 83 -13.50 12.76 -3.67
N VAL A 84 -12.63 12.46 -4.64
CA VAL A 84 -12.21 13.44 -5.65
C VAL A 84 -13.09 13.42 -6.92
N GLY A 85 -14.13 12.59 -6.95
CA GLY A 85 -15.09 12.52 -8.06
C GLY A 85 -14.52 11.94 -9.35
N ILE A 86 -13.56 11.01 -9.25
CA ILE A 86 -12.98 10.28 -10.38
C ILE A 86 -13.52 8.85 -10.35
N GLN A 87 -14.05 8.38 -11.48
CA GLN A 87 -14.53 7.00 -11.58
C GLN A 87 -13.35 6.06 -11.88
N PRO A 88 -13.27 4.87 -11.28
CA PRO A 88 -12.22 3.88 -11.58
C PRO A 88 -12.11 3.54 -13.08
N GLN A 89 -13.23 3.51 -13.79
CA GLN A 89 -13.31 3.27 -15.22
C GLN A 89 -12.54 4.32 -16.05
N GLU A 90 -12.47 5.57 -15.58
CA GLU A 90 -11.69 6.61 -16.24
C GLU A 90 -10.19 6.26 -16.26
N LEU A 91 -9.66 5.74 -15.13
CA LEU A 91 -8.26 5.31 -15.06
C LEU A 91 -7.99 4.06 -15.91
N ILE A 92 -8.96 3.14 -15.98
CA ILE A 92 -8.86 1.96 -16.85
C ILE A 92 -8.79 2.38 -18.32
N LYS A 93 -9.63 3.31 -18.72
CA LYS A 93 -9.71 3.80 -20.10
C LYS A 93 -8.49 4.64 -20.50
N ASP A 94 -8.12 5.61 -19.66
CA ASP A 94 -7.20 6.67 -20.04
C ASP A 94 -5.77 6.49 -19.48
N CYS A 95 -5.59 5.61 -18.47
CA CYS A 95 -4.31 5.45 -17.76
C CYS A 95 -3.76 4.01 -17.79
N ASN A 96 -4.24 3.14 -18.68
CA ASN A 96 -3.83 1.72 -18.75
C ASN A 96 -4.02 0.94 -17.45
N ALA A 97 -4.90 1.38 -16.56
CA ALA A 97 -5.17 0.67 -15.32
C ALA A 97 -5.90 -0.66 -15.57
N THR A 98 -5.81 -1.57 -14.62
CA THR A 98 -6.50 -2.88 -14.62
C THR A 98 -7.14 -3.15 -13.28
N VAL A 99 -8.13 -4.03 -13.23
CA VAL A 99 -8.78 -4.43 -11.96
C VAL A 99 -7.83 -5.35 -11.18
N LYS A 100 -7.76 -5.10 -9.86
CA LYS A 100 -7.01 -5.95 -8.93
C LYS A 100 -7.94 -6.52 -7.87
N LEU A 101 -7.89 -7.86 -7.69
CA LEU A 101 -8.69 -8.59 -6.71
C LEU A 101 -7.88 -9.10 -5.51
N GLY A 102 -6.55 -9.03 -5.58
CA GLY A 102 -5.67 -9.50 -4.52
C GLY A 102 -4.22 -9.60 -4.95
N LEU A 103 -3.47 -10.41 -4.21
CA LEU A 103 -2.06 -10.70 -4.44
C LEU A 103 -1.86 -12.22 -4.63
N LYS A 104 -0.84 -12.60 -5.40
CA LYS A 104 -0.36 -13.97 -5.57
C LYS A 104 1.07 -14.05 -5.06
N PHE A 105 1.28 -14.89 -4.07
CA PHE A 105 2.59 -15.23 -3.53
C PHE A 105 3.05 -16.53 -4.18
N LYS A 106 4.12 -16.52 -4.98
CA LYS A 106 4.63 -17.68 -5.67
C LYS A 106 6.02 -18.05 -5.14
N ASN A 107 6.24 -19.33 -4.89
CA ASN A 107 7.53 -19.91 -4.45
C ASN A 107 8.05 -19.38 -3.10
N TRP A 108 7.16 -18.91 -2.20
CA TRP A 108 7.57 -18.40 -0.88
C TRP A 108 8.00 -19.50 0.09
N THR A 109 7.52 -20.72 -0.12
CA THR A 109 7.92 -21.95 0.62
C THR A 109 9.12 -22.68 0.01
N GLY A 110 9.57 -22.27 -1.19
CA GLY A 110 10.71 -22.85 -1.89
C GLY A 110 10.39 -24.10 -2.71
N ASP A 111 9.13 -24.52 -2.78
CA ASP A 111 8.66 -25.72 -3.48
C ASP A 111 7.96 -25.41 -4.82
N GLY A 112 7.98 -24.16 -5.25
CA GLY A 112 7.31 -23.70 -6.48
C GLY A 112 5.80 -23.49 -6.34
N SER A 113 5.20 -23.81 -5.20
CA SER A 113 3.79 -23.59 -4.94
C SER A 113 3.42 -22.10 -4.86
N HIS A 114 2.12 -21.81 -4.83
CA HIS A 114 1.63 -20.46 -4.63
C HIS A 114 0.36 -20.44 -3.77
N PHE A 115 0.09 -19.26 -3.21
CA PHE A 115 -1.16 -18.97 -2.51
C PHE A 115 -1.62 -17.54 -2.84
N TYR A 116 -2.88 -17.27 -2.55
CA TYR A 116 -3.48 -15.97 -2.77
C TYR A 116 -3.77 -15.23 -1.46
N HIS A 117 -3.63 -13.91 -1.52
CA HIS A 117 -4.12 -12.98 -0.51
C HIS A 117 -5.12 -12.02 -1.17
N PRO A 118 -6.39 -12.46 -1.34
CA PRO A 118 -7.43 -11.66 -1.96
C PRO A 118 -7.96 -10.58 -1.02
N PHE A 119 -8.65 -9.59 -1.58
CA PHE A 119 -9.36 -8.59 -0.77
C PHE A 119 -10.66 -9.18 -0.22
N ALA A 120 -10.88 -8.97 1.09
CA ALA A 120 -12.12 -9.37 1.74
C ALA A 120 -13.31 -8.49 1.27
N CYS A 121 -14.42 -9.11 0.94
CA CYS A 121 -15.57 -8.42 0.36
C CYS A 121 -16.72 -8.17 1.32
N LEU A 122 -16.80 -8.82 2.48
CA LEU A 122 -18.04 -8.83 3.22
C LEU A 122 -17.92 -8.20 4.61
N ALA A 123 -18.60 -7.04 4.76
CA ALA A 123 -18.83 -6.39 6.04
C ALA A 123 -19.59 -7.29 7.06
N ASP A 124 -20.31 -8.30 6.58
CA ASP A 124 -21.14 -9.18 7.41
C ASP A 124 -20.36 -10.35 8.04
N ARG A 125 -19.10 -10.58 7.64
CA ARG A 125 -18.27 -11.67 8.16
C ARG A 125 -17.61 -11.44 9.52
N TRP A 126 -17.68 -10.25 10.04
CA TRP A 126 -17.12 -9.91 11.35
C TRP A 126 -17.68 -10.77 12.50
N ASN A 127 -18.75 -11.52 12.23
CA ASN A 127 -19.42 -12.38 13.20
C ASN A 127 -19.02 -13.86 13.12
N SER A 128 -18.26 -14.29 12.10
CA SER A 128 -17.93 -15.71 11.90
C SER A 128 -16.67 -16.16 12.63
N TYR A 129 -15.84 -15.23 13.07
CA TYR A 129 -14.57 -15.50 13.77
C TYR A 129 -13.59 -16.43 13.03
N GLY A 130 -13.75 -16.64 11.72
CA GLY A 130 -12.89 -17.53 10.91
C GLY A 130 -13.16 -19.01 11.12
N PHE A 131 -14.30 -19.39 11.70
CA PHE A 131 -14.64 -20.81 11.91
C PHE A 131 -14.74 -21.59 10.60
N GLU A 132 -15.32 -20.99 9.56
CA GLU A 132 -15.44 -21.56 8.22
C GLU A 132 -14.06 -21.82 7.58
N GLY A 133 -13.08 -20.92 7.80
CA GLY A 133 -11.72 -21.10 7.32
C GLY A 133 -11.00 -22.22 8.05
N ALA A 134 -11.11 -22.24 9.36
CA ALA A 134 -10.56 -23.32 10.16
C ALA A 134 -11.17 -24.68 9.75
N TYR A 135 -12.48 -24.75 9.51
CA TYR A 135 -13.17 -25.93 8.98
C TYR A 135 -12.59 -26.35 7.63
N GLY A 136 -12.41 -25.38 6.72
CA GLY A 136 -11.81 -25.63 5.40
C GLY A 136 -10.39 -26.17 5.48
N VAL A 137 -9.54 -25.60 6.37
CA VAL A 137 -8.17 -26.08 6.61
C VAL A 137 -8.15 -27.50 7.15
N VAL A 138 -8.95 -27.80 8.18
CA VAL A 138 -9.04 -29.13 8.81
C VAL A 138 -9.44 -30.19 7.79
N ASN A 139 -10.45 -29.88 6.97
CA ASN A 139 -10.99 -30.82 5.98
C ASN A 139 -10.24 -30.80 4.63
N GLY A 140 -9.21 -29.99 4.48
CA GLY A 140 -8.43 -29.89 3.24
C GLY A 140 -9.20 -29.30 2.06
N CYS A 141 -10.22 -28.49 2.33
CA CYS A 141 -11.06 -27.81 1.33
C CYS A 141 -11.03 -26.28 1.48
N TYR A 142 -10.00 -25.73 2.12
CA TYR A 142 -9.80 -24.29 2.20
C TYR A 142 -9.56 -23.70 0.81
N ASP A 143 -10.37 -22.72 0.46
CA ASP A 143 -10.31 -22.01 -0.82
C ASP A 143 -10.43 -20.49 -0.59
N ASN A 144 -9.51 -19.92 0.14
CA ASN A 144 -9.58 -18.57 0.69
C ASN A 144 -10.94 -18.23 1.33
N ASP A 145 -10.94 -17.67 2.51
CA ASP A 145 -12.20 -17.32 3.21
C ASP A 145 -12.81 -16.01 2.74
N ASP A 146 -12.63 -15.71 1.46
CA ASP A 146 -13.11 -14.49 0.85
C ASP A 146 -14.09 -14.75 -0.29
N THR A 147 -14.73 -13.69 -0.72
CA THR A 147 -15.66 -13.66 -1.84
C THR A 147 -15.07 -14.24 -3.12
N TYR A 148 -13.75 -14.06 -3.34
CA TYR A 148 -13.08 -14.57 -4.52
C TYR A 148 -12.37 -15.89 -4.19
N GLY A 149 -12.93 -16.99 -4.70
CA GLY A 149 -12.28 -18.29 -4.66
C GLY A 149 -11.07 -18.35 -5.58
N ASN A 150 -10.20 -19.35 -5.36
CA ASN A 150 -9.00 -19.55 -6.16
C ASN A 150 -9.29 -19.64 -7.67
N ASN A 151 -10.41 -20.22 -8.07
CA ASN A 151 -10.79 -20.36 -9.48
C ASN A 151 -10.95 -19.02 -10.22
N ILE A 152 -11.50 -17.98 -9.58
CA ILE A 152 -11.59 -16.62 -10.16
C ILE A 152 -10.19 -16.06 -10.37
N LEU A 153 -9.33 -16.20 -9.36
CA LEU A 153 -7.97 -15.65 -9.37
C LEU A 153 -7.06 -16.38 -10.37
N GLU A 154 -7.15 -17.73 -10.44
CA GLU A 154 -6.37 -18.53 -11.39
C GLU A 154 -6.80 -18.30 -12.85
N GLU A 155 -8.09 -18.20 -13.11
CA GLU A 155 -8.63 -18.00 -14.45
C GLU A 155 -8.66 -16.51 -14.86
N ASN A 156 -8.18 -15.62 -13.98
CA ASN A 156 -8.14 -14.17 -14.23
C ASN A 156 -9.51 -13.60 -14.65
N LYS A 157 -10.53 -13.95 -13.88
CA LYS A 157 -11.90 -13.48 -14.12
C LYS A 157 -12.27 -12.30 -13.23
N VAL A 158 -13.18 -11.47 -13.72
CA VAL A 158 -13.72 -10.30 -13.00
C VAL A 158 -15.23 -10.40 -12.98
N PRO A 159 -15.89 -10.26 -11.80
CA PRO A 159 -17.34 -10.15 -11.70
C PRO A 159 -17.85 -8.96 -12.52
N THR A 160 -18.90 -9.15 -13.31
CA THR A 160 -19.43 -8.10 -14.20
C THR A 160 -19.97 -6.88 -13.46
N ASN A 161 -20.38 -7.05 -12.19
CA ASN A 161 -20.88 -5.98 -11.28
C ASN A 161 -19.82 -5.44 -10.32
N ILE A 162 -18.52 -5.69 -10.56
CA ILE A 162 -17.41 -5.41 -9.62
C ILE A 162 -17.40 -3.98 -9.10
N PHE A 163 -17.74 -2.98 -9.93
CA PHE A 163 -17.72 -1.57 -9.53
C PHE A 163 -18.84 -1.18 -8.56
N ASN A 164 -19.88 -1.97 -8.45
CA ASN A 164 -21.05 -1.70 -7.60
C ASN A 164 -21.02 -2.48 -6.29
N GLU A 165 -20.56 -3.73 -6.31
CA GLU A 165 -20.73 -4.66 -5.19
C GLU A 165 -19.44 -5.39 -4.81
N GLY A 166 -18.35 -5.19 -5.57
CA GLY A 166 -17.11 -5.93 -5.36
C GLY A 166 -16.12 -5.26 -4.40
N SER A 167 -15.29 -6.07 -3.76
CA SER A 167 -14.07 -5.61 -3.10
C SER A 167 -12.92 -5.68 -4.09
N TYR A 168 -12.47 -4.56 -4.59
CA TYR A 168 -11.43 -4.46 -5.60
C TYR A 168 -10.60 -3.20 -5.42
N THR A 169 -9.54 -3.15 -6.16
CA THR A 169 -8.78 -1.93 -6.43
C THR A 169 -8.23 -1.97 -7.85
N LEU A 170 -7.22 -1.18 -8.12
CA LEU A 170 -6.58 -1.09 -9.44
C LEU A 170 -5.08 -1.40 -9.36
N HIS A 171 -4.54 -1.91 -10.46
CA HIS A 171 -3.15 -1.68 -10.83
C HIS A 171 -3.13 -0.41 -11.68
N ILE A 172 -2.19 0.48 -11.46
CA ILE A 172 -2.10 1.75 -12.17
C ILE A 172 -0.73 2.00 -12.79
N ASP A 173 -0.72 2.71 -13.89
CA ASP A 173 0.45 3.43 -14.36
C ASP A 173 0.56 4.73 -13.54
N GLY A 174 1.50 4.79 -12.59
CA GLY A 174 1.61 5.94 -11.68
C GLY A 174 1.89 7.26 -12.40
N VAL A 175 2.58 7.22 -13.56
CA VAL A 175 2.85 8.42 -14.39
C VAL A 175 1.58 8.94 -15.05
N LEU A 176 0.86 8.06 -15.74
CA LEU A 176 -0.38 8.44 -16.42
C LEU A 176 -1.45 8.83 -15.41
N THR A 177 -1.57 8.08 -14.31
CA THR A 177 -2.58 8.34 -13.27
C THR A 177 -2.35 9.65 -12.55
N SER A 178 -1.11 9.96 -12.14
CA SER A 178 -0.80 11.23 -11.47
C SER A 178 -1.07 12.43 -12.38
N LYS A 179 -0.67 12.33 -13.65
CA LYS A 179 -0.99 13.35 -14.65
C LYS A 179 -2.50 13.51 -14.84
N TYR A 180 -3.24 12.41 -15.01
CA TYR A 180 -4.70 12.44 -15.18
C TYR A 180 -5.40 13.12 -14.02
N ILE A 181 -5.02 12.77 -12.78
CA ILE A 181 -5.58 13.34 -11.55
C ILE A 181 -5.32 14.85 -11.48
N LEU A 182 -4.10 15.30 -11.75
CA LEU A 182 -3.74 16.72 -11.75
C LEU A 182 -4.47 17.48 -12.88
N ASP A 183 -4.56 16.91 -14.07
CA ASP A 183 -5.26 17.51 -15.21
C ASP A 183 -6.77 17.69 -14.94
N LYS A 184 -7.41 16.75 -14.23
CA LYS A 184 -8.83 16.87 -13.78
C LYS A 184 -9.05 18.06 -12.86
N TYR A 185 -8.03 18.45 -12.11
CA TYR A 185 -8.09 19.53 -11.11
C TYR A 185 -7.35 20.79 -11.54
N LYS A 186 -6.82 20.88 -12.77
CA LYS A 186 -5.98 21.99 -13.25
C LYS A 186 -6.59 23.39 -13.05
N ASP A 187 -7.93 23.50 -13.22
CA ASP A 187 -8.63 24.78 -13.04
C ASP A 187 -8.89 25.13 -11.55
N ARG A 188 -8.57 24.23 -10.65
CA ARG A 188 -8.76 24.37 -9.20
C ARG A 188 -7.45 24.38 -8.41
N LEU A 189 -6.33 24.07 -9.05
CA LEU A 189 -4.99 24.03 -8.50
C LEU A 189 -4.10 25.06 -9.22
N THR A 190 -3.09 25.58 -8.54
CA THR A 190 -2.00 26.31 -9.17
C THR A 190 -0.84 25.32 -9.39
N ILE A 191 -0.58 24.93 -10.63
CA ILE A 191 0.49 23.98 -10.96
C ILE A 191 1.66 24.73 -11.57
N ILE A 192 2.86 24.53 -11.00
CA ILE A 192 4.07 25.28 -11.35
C ILE A 192 5.18 24.28 -11.75
N ASP A 193 5.74 24.49 -12.95
CA ASP A 193 6.93 23.77 -13.41
C ASP A 193 8.19 24.44 -12.89
N ASP A 194 8.74 23.89 -11.80
CA ASP A 194 10.03 24.35 -11.23
C ASP A 194 10.74 23.22 -10.49
N ILE A 195 12.06 23.38 -10.33
CA ILE A 195 12.91 22.49 -9.53
C ILE A 195 13.18 23.16 -8.18
N ILE A 196 12.64 22.60 -7.10
CA ILE A 196 12.90 23.08 -5.76
C ILE A 196 14.30 22.65 -5.31
N VAL A 197 15.06 23.61 -4.80
CA VAL A 197 16.46 23.42 -4.39
C VAL A 197 16.69 23.72 -2.91
N ASP A 198 15.90 24.61 -2.30
CA ASP A 198 16.10 24.99 -0.90
C ASP A 198 14.77 25.43 -0.23
N ILE A 199 14.86 25.76 1.07
CA ILE A 199 13.80 26.35 1.89
C ILE A 199 14.36 27.51 2.72
N THR A 200 13.49 28.46 3.07
CA THR A 200 13.77 29.44 4.14
C THR A 200 12.92 29.10 5.36
N LYS A 201 13.49 29.32 6.55
CA LYS A 201 12.80 29.08 7.84
C LYS A 201 12.70 30.36 8.65
N ASP A 202 11.67 30.49 9.46
CA ASP A 202 11.55 31.52 10.47
C ASP A 202 12.38 31.19 11.73
N LYS A 203 12.36 32.09 12.70
CA LYS A 203 13.08 31.90 13.98
C LYS A 203 12.59 30.72 14.83
N ASN A 204 11.42 30.18 14.52
CA ASN A 204 10.82 29.02 15.20
C ASN A 204 11.09 27.70 14.43
N GLY A 205 11.81 27.76 13.29
CA GLY A 205 12.07 26.62 12.44
C GLY A 205 10.95 26.27 11.45
N HIS A 206 9.89 27.07 11.37
CA HIS A 206 8.81 26.88 10.39
C HIS A 206 9.26 27.32 9.00
N ILE A 207 8.82 26.59 7.96
CA ILE A 207 9.10 26.97 6.57
C ILE A 207 8.33 28.25 6.23
N GLN A 208 9.02 29.24 5.70
CA GLN A 208 8.43 30.47 5.17
C GLN A 208 8.21 30.39 3.67
N GLN A 209 9.22 29.85 2.94
CA GLN A 209 9.19 29.70 1.49
C GLN A 209 9.95 28.45 1.07
N VAL A 210 9.54 27.87 -0.04
CA VAL A 210 10.36 26.92 -0.81
C VAL A 210 11.01 27.67 -1.98
N ILE A 211 12.28 27.40 -2.20
CA ILE A 211 13.12 28.10 -3.19
C ILE A 211 13.29 27.19 -4.40
N GLY A 212 12.85 27.66 -5.54
CA GLY A 212 13.04 27.01 -6.83
C GLY A 212 14.06 27.74 -7.71
N ASN A 213 14.35 27.13 -8.87
CA ASN A 213 15.22 27.74 -9.88
C ASN A 213 14.56 28.95 -10.58
N LYS A 214 13.23 28.99 -10.62
CA LYS A 214 12.43 30.00 -11.33
C LYS A 214 11.76 30.99 -10.39
N GLY A 215 11.63 30.67 -9.08
CA GLY A 215 10.93 31.52 -8.14
C GLY A 215 10.97 31.03 -6.69
N GLU A 216 10.37 31.83 -5.83
CA GLU A 216 10.17 31.54 -4.40
C GLU A 216 8.68 31.40 -4.13
N TYR A 217 8.28 30.38 -3.38
CA TYR A 217 6.88 30.04 -3.17
C TYR A 217 6.58 30.05 -1.67
N ASP A 218 5.81 31.06 -1.25
CA ASP A 218 5.33 31.19 0.12
C ASP A 218 4.06 30.39 0.36
N GLY A 219 3.82 29.97 1.59
CA GLY A 219 2.64 29.23 1.99
C GLY A 219 2.39 29.29 3.48
N ASP A 220 1.17 28.90 3.89
CA ASP A 220 0.84 28.72 5.31
C ASP A 220 1.26 27.32 5.79
N PHE A 221 1.21 26.31 4.89
CA PHE A 221 1.58 24.94 5.17
C PHE A 221 2.27 24.28 3.96
N PHE A 222 3.27 23.46 4.22
CA PHE A 222 4.10 22.82 3.19
C PHE A 222 3.97 21.30 3.27
N ILE A 223 3.95 20.65 2.11
CA ILE A 223 3.88 19.19 2.03
C ILE A 223 5.01 18.67 1.14
N ASP A 224 5.88 17.87 1.74
CA ASP A 224 6.97 17.18 1.04
C ASP A 224 6.45 15.87 0.41
N ALA A 225 6.21 15.90 -0.91
CA ALA A 225 5.86 14.76 -1.74
C ALA A 225 6.98 14.44 -2.75
N THR A 226 8.25 14.75 -2.40
CA THR A 226 9.41 14.64 -3.31
C THR A 226 10.01 13.24 -3.38
N GLY A 227 9.33 12.24 -2.84
CA GLY A 227 9.76 10.86 -2.90
C GLY A 227 11.07 10.61 -2.12
N PHE A 228 11.92 9.74 -2.62
CA PHE A 228 13.20 9.42 -1.97
C PHE A 228 14.15 10.63 -1.78
N LYS A 229 13.89 11.74 -2.47
CA LYS A 229 14.67 12.97 -2.28
C LYS A 229 14.47 13.60 -0.91
N LYS A 230 13.24 13.54 -0.35
CA LYS A 230 12.89 14.07 0.98
C LYS A 230 13.32 15.53 1.11
N LEU A 231 13.07 16.37 0.07
CA LEU A 231 13.74 17.67 -0.12
C LEU A 231 13.49 18.68 0.99
N LEU A 232 12.26 18.76 1.48
CA LEU A 232 11.91 19.71 2.55
C LEU A 232 12.23 19.11 3.92
N PHE A 233 11.82 17.86 4.11
CA PHE A 233 11.83 17.21 5.42
C PHE A 233 13.25 16.96 5.94
N LYS A 234 14.23 16.65 5.06
CA LYS A 234 15.66 16.56 5.42
C LYS A 234 16.25 17.86 5.94
N LYS A 235 15.63 19.01 5.67
CA LYS A 235 16.09 20.34 6.09
C LYS A 235 15.44 20.81 7.39
N LEU A 236 14.49 20.06 7.93
CA LEU A 236 13.88 20.34 9.22
C LEU A 236 14.75 19.80 10.36
N ASP A 237 14.80 20.56 11.44
CA ASP A 237 15.61 20.22 12.60
C ASP A 237 14.92 19.16 13.48
N ASN A 238 15.72 18.42 14.26
CA ASN A 238 15.27 17.49 15.32
C ASN A 238 14.42 16.30 14.85
N ASN A 239 14.50 15.91 13.57
CA ASN A 239 13.84 14.70 13.10
C ASN A 239 14.80 13.52 13.01
N LYS A 240 14.30 12.32 13.25
CA LYS A 240 15.07 11.08 13.25
C LYS A 240 14.49 10.11 12.21
N TRP A 241 15.33 9.60 11.34
CA TRP A 241 15.01 8.45 10.50
C TRP A 241 15.11 7.16 11.31
N LEU A 242 14.08 6.36 11.28
CA LEU A 242 14.02 5.03 11.90
C LEU A 242 14.32 4.02 10.79
N ASP A 243 15.51 3.46 10.84
CA ASP A 243 15.95 2.38 9.95
C ASP A 243 15.28 1.07 10.38
N THR A 244 14.82 0.30 9.40
CA THR A 244 14.12 -0.98 9.60
C THR A 244 14.73 -2.11 8.76
N SER A 245 15.96 -1.92 8.28
CA SER A 245 16.69 -2.91 7.48
C SER A 245 16.90 -4.24 8.18
N ASP A 246 17.00 -4.26 9.51
CA ASP A 246 17.04 -5.50 10.31
C ASP A 246 15.77 -6.34 10.17
N TRP A 247 14.64 -5.73 9.82
CA TRP A 247 13.36 -6.42 9.61
C TRP A 247 13.17 -6.79 8.15
N LEU A 248 13.47 -5.86 7.25
CA LEU A 248 13.28 -5.98 5.80
C LEU A 248 14.57 -5.58 5.09
N PRO A 249 15.47 -6.53 4.83
CA PRO A 249 16.85 -6.25 4.39
C PRO A 249 16.99 -5.91 2.91
N LEU A 250 15.90 -5.91 2.13
CA LEU A 250 15.96 -5.54 0.72
C LEU A 250 16.32 -4.07 0.57
N ASN A 251 17.25 -3.75 -0.34
CA ASN A 251 17.78 -2.40 -0.50
C ASN A 251 18.04 -1.99 -1.96
N ARG A 252 17.67 -2.84 -2.91
CA ARG A 252 17.82 -2.60 -4.36
C ARG A 252 16.60 -3.07 -5.12
N CYS A 253 16.31 -2.37 -6.21
CA CYS A 253 15.29 -2.77 -7.17
C CYS A 253 15.81 -2.60 -8.60
N ILE A 254 15.68 -3.63 -9.44
CA ILE A 254 15.89 -3.58 -10.89
C ILE A 254 14.52 -3.46 -11.56
N PRO A 255 14.12 -2.28 -12.06
CA PRO A 255 12.84 -2.13 -12.74
C PRO A 255 12.93 -2.61 -14.18
N ASN A 256 11.93 -3.33 -14.67
CA ASN A 256 11.83 -3.71 -16.07
C ASN A 256 10.38 -3.73 -16.58
N PRO A 257 9.98 -2.89 -17.52
CA PRO A 257 8.69 -3.01 -18.18
C PRO A 257 8.74 -4.16 -19.21
N ILE A 258 7.76 -5.07 -19.16
CA ILE A 258 7.62 -6.18 -20.10
C ILE A 258 6.49 -5.84 -21.07
N PHE A 259 6.86 -5.43 -22.27
CA PHE A 259 5.91 -5.11 -23.35
C PHE A 259 5.61 -6.36 -24.15
N ARG A 260 4.41 -6.90 -23.98
CA ARG A 260 3.91 -8.02 -24.76
C ARG A 260 2.40 -7.93 -24.91
N GLU A 261 1.88 -8.54 -25.97
CA GLU A 261 0.45 -8.74 -26.10
C GLU A 261 -0.01 -9.80 -25.07
N HIS A 262 -0.90 -9.40 -24.19
CA HIS A 262 -1.45 -10.31 -23.19
C HIS A 262 -2.54 -11.19 -23.80
N LYS A 263 -2.40 -12.52 -23.68
CA LYS A 263 -3.52 -13.42 -23.92
C LYS A 263 -4.59 -13.27 -22.86
N THR A 264 -4.15 -13.21 -21.59
CA THR A 264 -4.97 -12.91 -20.40
C THR A 264 -4.26 -11.83 -19.59
N ILE A 265 -5.01 -11.00 -18.87
CA ILE A 265 -4.45 -10.00 -17.93
C ILE A 265 -4.70 -10.50 -16.52
N PRO A 266 -3.66 -10.73 -15.69
CA PRO A 266 -3.87 -11.17 -14.30
C PRO A 266 -4.70 -10.18 -13.49
N VAL A 267 -5.56 -10.70 -12.61
CA VAL A 267 -6.34 -9.92 -11.63
C VAL A 267 -5.60 -9.73 -10.31
N THR A 268 -4.39 -10.27 -10.19
CA THR A 268 -3.57 -10.18 -8.99
C THR A 268 -2.21 -9.58 -9.31
N THR A 269 -1.64 -8.86 -8.34
CA THR A 269 -0.19 -8.60 -8.31
C THR A 269 0.50 -9.91 -7.98
N THR A 270 1.56 -10.27 -8.70
CA THR A 270 2.37 -11.43 -8.36
C THR A 270 3.67 -11.01 -7.67
N SER A 271 3.95 -11.62 -6.52
CA SER A 271 5.22 -11.53 -5.81
C SER A 271 5.87 -12.92 -5.86
N GLU A 272 6.86 -13.09 -6.73
CA GLU A 272 7.54 -14.38 -6.93
C GLU A 272 8.88 -14.40 -6.21
N ALA A 273 8.99 -15.24 -5.18
CA ALA A 273 10.20 -15.37 -4.38
C ALA A 273 11.35 -16.00 -5.17
N THR A 274 12.54 -15.42 -5.02
CA THR A 274 13.82 -15.89 -5.56
C THR A 274 14.76 -16.29 -4.42
N ASP A 275 16.00 -16.65 -4.73
CA ASP A 275 17.00 -17.00 -3.72
C ASP A 275 17.42 -15.81 -2.83
N ASN A 276 17.35 -14.56 -3.33
CA ASN A 276 17.90 -13.39 -2.65
C ASN A 276 16.92 -12.21 -2.53
N GLY A 277 15.62 -12.48 -2.65
CA GLY A 277 14.57 -11.49 -2.64
C GLY A 277 13.33 -11.99 -3.39
N TRP A 278 12.67 -11.10 -4.16
CA TRP A 278 11.47 -11.46 -4.92
C TRP A 278 11.22 -10.53 -6.10
N ILE A 279 10.49 -11.03 -7.09
CA ILE A 279 10.13 -10.30 -8.30
C ILE A 279 8.67 -9.87 -8.22
N LEU A 280 8.47 -8.55 -8.25
CA LEU A 280 7.16 -7.91 -8.36
C LEU A 280 6.69 -7.94 -9.81
N GLN A 281 5.42 -8.25 -10.04
CA GLN A 281 4.79 -8.22 -11.36
C GLN A 281 3.42 -7.53 -11.24
N VAL A 282 3.30 -6.34 -11.84
CA VAL A 282 2.09 -5.51 -11.83
C VAL A 282 1.47 -5.50 -13.23
N PRO A 283 0.34 -6.18 -13.47
CA PRO A 283 -0.28 -6.25 -14.78
C PRO A 283 -1.03 -4.95 -15.11
N LEU A 284 -0.62 -4.30 -16.21
CA LEU A 284 -1.29 -3.15 -16.80
C LEU A 284 -1.87 -3.54 -18.17
N ARG A 285 -2.74 -2.72 -18.76
CA ARG A 285 -3.35 -3.03 -20.06
C ARG A 285 -2.33 -3.20 -21.19
N ASN A 286 -1.24 -2.45 -21.18
CA ASN A 286 -0.23 -2.39 -22.24
C ASN A 286 1.10 -3.06 -21.91
N ARG A 287 1.33 -3.46 -20.65
CA ARG A 287 2.57 -4.09 -20.21
C ARG A 287 2.40 -4.78 -18.85
N ILE A 288 3.39 -5.59 -18.48
CA ILE A 288 3.61 -5.94 -17.07
C ILE A 288 4.74 -5.04 -16.56
N GLY A 289 4.49 -4.30 -15.50
CA GLY A 289 5.55 -3.66 -14.75
C GLY A 289 6.22 -4.67 -13.84
N ALA A 290 7.46 -5.05 -14.14
CA ALA A 290 8.22 -5.96 -13.31
C ALA A 290 9.34 -5.26 -12.57
N GLY A 291 9.69 -5.77 -11.38
CA GLY A 291 10.81 -5.28 -10.59
C GLY A 291 11.40 -6.37 -9.74
N TYR A 292 12.71 -6.60 -9.84
CA TYR A 292 13.41 -7.51 -8.95
C TYR A 292 13.94 -6.75 -7.74
N LEU A 293 13.43 -7.08 -6.55
CA LEU A 293 13.86 -6.54 -5.27
C LEU A 293 14.83 -7.54 -4.62
N PHE A 294 15.99 -7.07 -4.20
CA PHE A 294 17.04 -7.91 -3.61
C PHE A 294 17.86 -7.16 -2.55
N SER A 295 18.65 -7.92 -1.79
CA SER A 295 19.56 -7.38 -0.77
C SER A 295 21.02 -7.56 -1.20
N THR A 296 21.80 -6.48 -1.15
CA THR A 296 23.24 -6.50 -1.42
C THR A 296 24.06 -7.23 -0.37
N GLU A 297 23.46 -7.65 0.74
CA GLU A 297 24.11 -8.50 1.73
C GLU A 297 24.21 -9.97 1.26
N PHE A 298 23.33 -10.39 0.34
CA PHE A 298 23.21 -11.79 -0.09
C PHE A 298 23.53 -12.03 -1.58
N THR A 299 23.59 -10.96 -2.38
CA THR A 299 23.96 -11.07 -3.81
C THR A 299 24.55 -9.76 -4.32
N SER A 300 25.41 -9.83 -5.32
CA SER A 300 25.92 -8.64 -6.00
C SER A 300 24.92 -8.06 -7.00
N ASP A 301 25.09 -6.78 -7.34
CA ASP A 301 24.28 -6.11 -8.35
C ASP A 301 24.33 -6.85 -9.70
N GLN A 302 25.51 -7.36 -10.11
CA GLN A 302 25.66 -8.08 -11.37
C GLN A 302 24.95 -9.44 -11.36
N GLU A 303 25.09 -10.22 -10.28
CA GLU A 303 24.39 -11.50 -10.14
C GLU A 303 22.87 -11.31 -10.14
N ALA A 304 22.39 -10.21 -9.56
CA ALA A 304 20.96 -9.88 -9.58
C ALA A 304 20.46 -9.53 -10.98
N LEU A 305 21.24 -8.75 -11.75
CA LEU A 305 20.95 -8.47 -13.17
C LEU A 305 20.88 -9.75 -14.00
N ASP A 306 21.89 -10.63 -13.88
CA ASP A 306 21.97 -11.89 -14.62
C ASP A 306 20.79 -12.82 -14.27
N LYS A 307 20.44 -12.95 -12.99
CA LYS A 307 19.30 -13.76 -12.54
C LYS A 307 17.96 -13.20 -13.04
N PHE A 308 17.80 -11.88 -13.03
CA PHE A 308 16.57 -11.28 -13.52
C PHE A 308 16.43 -11.40 -15.03
N ASP A 309 17.54 -11.29 -15.79
CA ASP A 309 17.53 -11.49 -17.23
C ASP A 309 17.13 -12.95 -17.59
N ILE A 310 17.69 -13.94 -16.88
CA ILE A 310 17.29 -15.36 -17.03
C ILE A 310 15.78 -15.53 -16.75
N PHE A 311 15.29 -14.95 -15.65
CA PHE A 311 13.85 -15.00 -15.32
C PHE A 311 12.98 -14.40 -16.43
N LEU A 312 13.39 -13.28 -17.02
CA LEU A 312 12.66 -12.61 -18.11
C LEU A 312 12.65 -13.46 -19.37
N GLN A 313 13.76 -14.12 -19.71
CA GLN A 313 13.85 -15.03 -20.85
C GLN A 313 12.96 -16.25 -20.69
N GLU A 314 13.02 -16.90 -19.52
CA GLU A 314 12.27 -18.15 -19.25
C GLU A 314 10.75 -17.92 -19.18
N ASN A 315 10.30 -16.80 -18.61
CA ASN A 315 8.88 -16.55 -18.35
C ASN A 315 8.21 -15.69 -19.41
N TYR A 316 8.98 -14.85 -20.12
CA TYR A 316 8.41 -13.80 -20.99
C TYR A 316 9.05 -13.73 -22.38
N ASP A 317 10.04 -14.55 -22.67
CA ASP A 317 10.80 -14.53 -23.94
C ASP A 317 11.33 -13.11 -24.25
N THR A 318 11.87 -12.44 -23.23
CA THR A 318 12.41 -11.07 -23.32
C THR A 318 13.65 -10.92 -22.42
N ASN A 319 14.39 -9.84 -22.60
CA ASN A 319 15.61 -9.53 -21.85
C ASN A 319 15.41 -8.25 -21.04
N LEU A 320 16.40 -7.97 -20.16
CA LEU A 320 16.47 -6.68 -19.46
C LEU A 320 16.51 -5.52 -20.45
N SER A 321 15.70 -4.51 -20.19
CA SER A 321 15.65 -3.28 -21.00
C SER A 321 16.75 -2.28 -20.63
N SER A 322 17.32 -2.39 -19.43
CA SER A 322 18.41 -1.54 -18.95
C SER A 322 19.08 -2.14 -17.69
N ASP A 323 20.31 -1.74 -17.43
CA ASP A 323 21.09 -2.08 -16.23
C ASP A 323 20.76 -1.15 -15.04
N LYS A 324 19.62 -0.48 -15.08
CA LYS A 324 19.24 0.48 -14.03
C LYS A 324 18.92 -0.24 -12.74
N ILE A 325 19.65 0.11 -11.68
CA ILE A 325 19.41 -0.32 -10.31
C ILE A 325 19.02 0.88 -9.46
N ILE A 326 17.93 0.77 -8.74
CA ILE A 326 17.40 1.82 -7.85
C ILE A 326 17.72 1.42 -6.42
N PRO A 327 18.62 2.13 -5.72
CA PRO A 327 18.83 1.92 -4.30
C PRO A 327 17.67 2.51 -3.51
N PHE A 328 17.31 1.86 -2.40
CA PHE A 328 16.34 2.39 -1.46
C PHE A 328 16.72 2.02 -0.02
N GLU A 329 16.16 2.78 0.93
CA GLU A 329 16.32 2.58 2.36
C GLU A 329 14.96 2.24 2.96
N SER A 330 14.82 1.04 3.57
CA SER A 330 13.65 0.69 4.36
C SER A 330 13.66 1.47 5.67
N GLY A 331 12.59 2.19 5.95
CA GLY A 331 12.50 3.02 7.14
C GLY A 331 11.49 4.15 6.99
N TYR A 332 11.36 4.95 8.03
CA TYR A 332 10.43 6.07 8.05
C TYR A 332 10.89 7.16 9.03
N TRP A 333 10.40 8.40 8.87
CA TRP A 333 10.64 9.45 9.84
C TRP A 333 9.84 9.20 11.12
N HIS A 334 10.51 9.35 12.27
CA HIS A 334 9.86 9.27 13.58
C HIS A 334 8.69 10.25 13.67
N ASP A 335 8.90 11.48 13.21
CA ASP A 335 7.86 12.49 13.11
C ASP A 335 7.63 12.82 11.63
N GLN A 336 6.40 12.74 11.17
CA GLN A 336 6.02 12.98 9.76
C GLN A 336 5.27 14.30 9.58
N TRP A 337 4.98 14.98 10.67
CA TRP A 337 4.48 16.33 10.73
C TRP A 337 5.28 17.13 11.77
N ILE A 338 5.97 18.20 11.32
CA ILE A 338 6.77 19.11 12.14
C ILE A 338 6.38 20.54 11.82
N GLY A 339 5.89 21.30 12.82
CA GLY A 339 5.48 22.68 12.65
C GLY A 339 4.45 22.85 11.53
N ASN A 340 4.77 23.61 10.51
CA ASN A 340 3.91 23.84 9.34
C ASN A 340 4.31 22.98 8.11
N CYS A 341 4.95 21.83 8.34
CA CYS A 341 5.36 20.95 7.26
C CYS A 341 5.05 19.49 7.59
N MET A 342 4.51 18.74 6.62
CA MET A 342 4.39 17.30 6.67
C MET A 342 5.04 16.64 5.46
N CYS A 343 5.49 15.40 5.62
CA CYS A 343 5.95 14.56 4.51
C CYS A 343 4.95 13.44 4.21
N VAL A 344 4.86 13.07 2.93
CA VAL A 344 3.90 12.06 2.45
C VAL A 344 4.53 11.07 1.48
N GLY A 345 3.98 9.86 1.42
CA GLY A 345 4.45 8.82 0.53
C GLY A 345 5.92 8.47 0.77
N LEU A 346 6.71 8.29 -0.29
CA LEU A 346 8.13 7.91 -0.17
C LEU A 346 9.00 8.98 0.54
N SER A 347 8.51 10.22 0.69
CA SER A 347 9.18 11.23 1.52
C SER A 347 9.01 10.96 3.01
N SER A 348 7.91 10.33 3.43
CA SER A 348 7.63 10.03 4.84
C SER A 348 8.28 8.73 5.31
N GLY A 349 8.39 7.75 4.43
CA GLY A 349 8.97 6.45 4.68
C GLY A 349 8.79 5.52 3.50
N PHE A 350 9.47 4.40 3.53
CA PHE A 350 9.37 3.38 2.51
C PHE A 350 9.38 2.00 3.13
N THR A 351 8.42 1.20 2.74
CA THR A 351 8.40 -0.24 2.90
C THR A 351 8.44 -0.88 1.52
N GLU A 352 9.05 -2.05 1.40
CA GLU A 352 8.98 -2.79 0.15
C GLU A 352 7.51 -2.98 -0.29
N PRO A 353 7.22 -2.99 -1.63
CA PRO A 353 5.85 -2.92 -2.13
C PRO A 353 5.09 -4.26 -2.09
N LEU A 354 5.45 -5.18 -1.20
CA LEU A 354 4.92 -6.55 -1.13
C LEU A 354 3.38 -6.56 -1.01
N GLU A 355 2.82 -5.67 -0.18
CA GLU A 355 1.38 -5.57 0.08
C GLU A 355 0.78 -4.23 -0.36
N ALA A 356 1.47 -3.50 -1.22
CA ALA A 356 0.97 -2.27 -1.84
C ALA A 356 0.60 -1.15 -0.85
N THR A 357 1.30 -1.03 0.28
CA THR A 357 0.94 -0.14 1.39
C THR A 357 1.33 1.31 1.20
N ASN A 358 2.26 1.62 0.26
CA ASN A 358 2.81 2.98 0.13
C ASN A 358 1.75 4.03 -0.26
N VAL A 359 0.90 3.76 -1.27
CA VAL A 359 -0.19 4.67 -1.66
C VAL A 359 -1.32 4.67 -0.63
N HIS A 360 -1.60 3.51 -0.01
CA HIS A 360 -2.53 3.42 1.12
C HIS A 360 -2.14 4.39 2.23
N HIS A 361 -0.85 4.42 2.59
CA HIS A 361 -0.34 5.32 3.62
C HIS A 361 -0.59 6.79 3.29
N VAL A 362 -0.36 7.22 2.03
CA VAL A 362 -0.66 8.61 1.61
C VAL A 362 -2.13 8.97 1.85
N ILE A 363 -3.05 8.10 1.47
CA ILE A 363 -4.48 8.34 1.64
C ILE A 363 -4.84 8.35 3.13
N PHE A 364 -4.28 7.44 3.92
CA PHE A 364 -4.45 7.37 5.36
C PHE A 364 -3.89 8.63 6.06
N GLN A 365 -2.69 9.11 5.66
CA GLN A 365 -2.12 10.37 6.12
C GLN A 365 -3.10 11.54 5.89
N MET A 366 -3.69 11.61 4.71
CA MET A 366 -4.63 12.70 4.38
C MET A 366 -5.95 12.59 5.14
N GLN A 367 -6.46 11.39 5.38
CA GLN A 367 -7.65 11.19 6.21
C GLN A 367 -7.40 11.65 7.65
N ASP A 368 -6.31 11.21 8.27
CA ASP A 368 -5.99 11.56 9.65
C ASP A 368 -5.68 13.06 9.78
N PHE A 369 -4.87 13.63 8.85
CA PHE A 369 -4.54 15.05 8.83
C PHE A 369 -5.79 15.92 8.70
N THR A 370 -6.67 15.66 7.74
CA THR A 370 -7.86 16.49 7.51
C THR A 370 -8.91 16.37 8.62
N ASN A 371 -8.91 15.27 9.36
CA ASN A 371 -9.78 15.12 10.53
C ASN A 371 -9.29 15.92 11.75
N ARG A 372 -7.97 16.18 11.86
CA ARG A 372 -7.37 16.94 12.97
C ARG A 372 -7.21 18.41 12.65
N PHE A 373 -6.77 18.71 11.43
CA PHE A 373 -6.38 20.05 11.03
C PHE A 373 -7.59 20.94 10.72
N ASN A 374 -7.68 22.09 11.43
CA ASN A 374 -8.72 23.08 11.22
C ASN A 374 -8.12 24.50 11.06
N PHE A 375 -7.18 24.64 10.11
CA PHE A 375 -6.47 25.89 9.80
C PHE A 375 -5.71 26.51 10.98
N LYS A 376 -5.48 25.74 12.03
CA LYS A 376 -4.64 26.04 13.17
C LYS A 376 -3.75 24.82 13.44
N ILE A 377 -2.55 25.09 13.91
CA ILE A 377 -1.57 24.06 14.26
C ILE A 377 -1.46 24.00 15.78
N PHE A 378 -1.84 22.87 16.36
CA PHE A 378 -1.67 22.58 17.77
C PHE A 378 -0.65 21.47 17.95
N GLN A 379 0.25 21.60 18.92
CA GLN A 379 1.26 20.57 19.20
C GLN A 379 0.61 19.22 19.51
N PHE A 380 -0.50 19.22 20.22
CA PHE A 380 -1.28 18.03 20.50
C PHE A 380 -1.74 17.29 19.23
N ASP A 381 -2.18 17.99 18.19
CA ASP A 381 -2.60 17.38 16.92
C ASP A 381 -1.39 16.80 16.17
N ILE A 382 -0.23 17.49 16.21
CA ILE A 382 1.04 17.01 15.66
C ILE A 382 1.47 15.70 16.36
N ASP A 383 1.48 15.71 17.69
CA ASP A 383 1.94 14.56 18.48
C ASP A 383 1.07 13.32 18.23
N ASN A 384 -0.26 13.51 18.21
CA ASN A 384 -1.20 12.43 17.92
C ASN A 384 -1.08 11.92 16.48
N TYR A 385 -0.96 12.83 15.51
CA TYR A 385 -0.72 12.44 14.10
C TYR A 385 0.54 11.60 13.99
N ASN A 386 1.65 12.07 14.53
CA ASN A 386 2.92 11.38 14.48
C ASN A 386 2.88 10.01 15.17
N GLN A 387 2.16 9.89 16.29
CA GLN A 387 1.96 8.60 16.95
C GLN A 387 1.17 7.63 16.07
N VAL A 388 0.07 8.08 15.47
CA VAL A 388 -0.75 7.25 14.57
C VAL A 388 0.04 6.79 13.35
N MET A 389 0.92 7.64 12.79
CA MET A 389 1.77 7.27 11.66
C MET A 389 2.86 6.26 12.05
N ARG A 390 3.45 6.38 13.24
CA ARG A 390 4.37 5.35 13.78
C ARG A 390 3.67 4.01 13.95
N ASP A 391 2.50 4.02 14.58
CA ASP A 391 1.70 2.81 14.78
C ASP A 391 1.32 2.14 13.45
N PHE A 392 1.05 2.93 12.41
CA PHE A 392 0.80 2.42 11.06
C PHE A 392 2.02 1.67 10.51
N TYR A 393 3.20 2.30 10.54
CA TYR A 393 4.43 1.67 10.05
C TYR A 393 4.79 0.42 10.84
N ASP A 394 4.72 0.45 12.17
CA ASP A 394 5.03 -0.70 13.02
C ASP A 394 4.17 -1.92 12.66
N ARG A 395 2.89 -1.70 12.34
CA ARG A 395 1.96 -2.77 11.92
C ARG A 395 2.26 -3.27 10.51
N VAL A 396 2.57 -2.37 9.60
CA VAL A 396 2.97 -2.73 8.22
C VAL A 396 4.25 -3.56 8.26
N TYR A 397 5.28 -3.12 8.98
CA TYR A 397 6.52 -3.87 9.13
C TYR A 397 6.30 -5.23 9.77
N LEU A 398 5.46 -5.31 10.79
CA LEU A 398 5.10 -6.58 11.42
C LEU A 398 4.52 -7.57 10.40
N PHE A 399 3.56 -7.12 9.58
CA PHE A 399 2.91 -7.98 8.59
C PHE A 399 3.86 -8.36 7.44
N LEU A 400 4.57 -7.39 6.88
CA LEU A 400 5.52 -7.68 5.80
C LEU A 400 6.60 -8.67 6.27
N ARG A 401 7.16 -8.48 7.46
CA ARG A 401 8.13 -9.43 8.03
C ARG A 401 7.52 -10.81 8.29
N TYR A 402 6.24 -10.85 8.67
CA TYR A 402 5.50 -12.11 8.84
C TYR A 402 5.35 -12.89 7.52
N CYS A 403 5.16 -12.21 6.40
CA CYS A 403 5.12 -12.87 5.09
C CYS A 403 6.39 -13.65 4.75
N TYR A 404 7.53 -13.29 5.32
CA TYR A 404 8.79 -14.04 5.16
C TYR A 404 8.94 -15.23 6.12
N ASP A 405 8.05 -15.41 7.08
CA ASP A 405 8.12 -16.52 8.05
C ASP A 405 7.60 -17.84 7.46
N SER A 406 8.01 -18.16 6.25
CA SER A 406 7.62 -19.41 5.56
C SER A 406 8.37 -20.66 6.07
N GLY A 407 9.50 -20.48 6.74
CA GLY A 407 10.41 -21.56 7.13
C GLY A 407 11.38 -21.99 6.02
N ARG A 408 11.43 -21.27 4.91
CA ARG A 408 12.35 -21.52 3.79
C ARG A 408 13.80 -21.27 4.21
N VAL A 409 14.73 -22.17 3.83
CA VAL A 409 16.16 -22.16 4.22
C VAL A 409 17.12 -22.60 3.11
N ASP A 410 16.68 -22.54 1.86
CA ASP A 410 17.43 -23.03 0.70
C ASP A 410 18.49 -22.05 0.16
N SER A 411 18.53 -20.81 0.68
CA SER A 411 19.56 -19.81 0.39
C SER A 411 19.99 -19.07 1.65
N ASP A 412 21.07 -18.30 1.58
CA ASP A 412 21.55 -17.53 2.74
C ASP A 412 20.57 -16.40 3.11
N PHE A 413 19.92 -15.78 2.13
CA PHE A 413 18.84 -14.83 2.37
C PHE A 413 17.68 -15.48 3.15
N TRP A 414 17.18 -16.64 2.70
CA TRP A 414 16.05 -17.30 3.37
C TRP A 414 16.44 -17.90 4.73
N LYS A 415 17.71 -18.35 4.89
CA LYS A 415 18.25 -18.71 6.23
C LYS A 415 18.21 -17.51 7.17
N TYR A 416 18.68 -16.33 6.71
CA TYR A 416 18.60 -15.10 7.50
C TYR A 416 17.15 -14.77 7.88
N MET A 417 16.24 -14.75 6.91
CA MET A 417 14.83 -14.46 7.15
C MET A 417 14.17 -15.44 8.13
N THR A 418 14.59 -16.69 8.15
CA THR A 418 14.03 -17.73 9.03
C THR A 418 14.68 -17.75 10.41
N TYR A 419 16.01 -17.64 10.51
CA TYR A 419 16.73 -17.82 11.77
C TYR A 419 16.88 -16.51 12.56
N GLU A 420 17.05 -15.37 11.88
CA GLU A 420 17.16 -14.04 12.49
C GLU A 420 15.80 -13.33 12.60
N ARG A 421 14.71 -14.10 12.66
CA ARG A 421 13.37 -13.51 12.82
C ARG A 421 13.18 -12.93 14.22
N PRO A 422 12.57 -11.72 14.32
CA PRO A 422 12.26 -11.13 15.61
C PRO A 422 11.38 -12.03 16.47
N GLU A 423 11.61 -12.08 17.79
CA GLU A 423 10.82 -12.90 18.73
C GLU A 423 9.31 -12.64 18.64
N LYS A 424 8.92 -11.40 18.37
CA LYS A 424 7.52 -11.02 18.15
C LYS A 424 6.90 -11.76 16.96
N ILE A 425 7.65 -11.96 15.86
CA ILE A 425 7.20 -12.72 14.69
C ILE A 425 7.04 -14.20 15.04
N LYS A 426 8.03 -14.78 15.72
CA LYS A 426 7.98 -16.16 16.14
C LYS A 426 6.78 -16.45 17.04
N THR A 427 6.62 -15.64 18.09
CA THR A 427 5.50 -15.77 19.02
C THR A 427 4.14 -15.66 18.30
N LEU A 428 4.02 -14.74 17.33
CA LEU A 428 2.79 -14.54 16.56
C LEU A 428 2.52 -15.72 15.64
N SER A 429 3.55 -16.23 14.95
CA SER A 429 3.45 -17.40 14.07
C SER A 429 3.03 -18.65 14.83
N ASP A 430 3.68 -18.93 15.96
CA ASP A 430 3.36 -20.07 16.82
C ASP A 430 1.90 -19.99 17.31
N LYS A 431 1.47 -18.81 17.76
CA LYS A 431 0.10 -18.60 18.24
C LYS A 431 -0.96 -18.81 17.14
N ILE A 432 -0.78 -18.23 15.95
CA ILE A 432 -1.76 -18.33 14.87
C ILE A 432 -1.78 -19.75 14.30
N SER A 433 -0.64 -20.44 14.26
CA SER A 433 -0.56 -21.83 13.84
C SER A 433 -1.42 -22.74 14.72
N GLU A 434 -1.47 -22.47 16.03
CA GLU A 434 -2.20 -23.28 17.01
C GLU A 434 -3.62 -22.79 17.28
N ASP A 435 -3.86 -21.48 17.16
CA ASP A 435 -5.14 -20.85 17.51
C ASP A 435 -5.54 -19.77 16.50
N PHE A 436 -6.41 -20.12 15.56
CA PHE A 436 -6.96 -19.20 14.57
C PHE A 436 -7.86 -18.10 15.18
N LEU A 437 -8.27 -18.24 16.44
CA LEU A 437 -9.10 -17.24 17.16
C LEU A 437 -8.28 -16.21 17.92
N ASN A 438 -6.95 -16.28 17.86
CA ASN A 438 -6.09 -15.36 18.60
C ASN A 438 -6.14 -13.94 18.03
N THR A 439 -7.17 -13.18 18.42
CA THR A 439 -7.37 -11.79 18.03
C THR A 439 -6.70 -10.78 18.98
N ASP A 440 -6.22 -11.20 20.14
CA ASP A 440 -5.68 -10.30 21.19
C ASP A 440 -4.41 -9.57 20.76
N SER A 441 -3.70 -10.09 19.74
CA SER A 441 -2.49 -9.48 19.21
C SER A 441 -2.76 -8.37 18.19
N PHE A 442 -4.03 -8.15 17.80
CA PHE A 442 -4.40 -7.23 16.72
C PHE A 442 -5.32 -6.12 17.21
N PRO A 443 -4.87 -4.86 17.17
CA PRO A 443 -5.74 -3.72 17.47
C PRO A 443 -6.89 -3.61 16.46
N SER A 444 -8.05 -3.19 16.92
CA SER A 444 -9.31 -3.11 16.16
C SER A 444 -9.27 -2.29 14.86
N PHE A 445 -8.22 -1.49 14.65
CA PHE A 445 -8.05 -0.62 13.47
C PHE A 445 -6.69 -0.84 12.80
N SER A 446 -6.27 -2.09 12.59
CA SER A 446 -5.06 -2.41 11.85
C SER A 446 -5.37 -2.51 10.35
N ILE A 447 -4.45 -2.02 9.49
CA ILE A 447 -4.50 -2.26 8.04
C ILE A 447 -4.48 -3.76 7.72
N PHE A 448 -3.74 -4.52 8.52
CA PHE A 448 -3.72 -5.98 8.50
C PHE A 448 -4.30 -6.50 9.81
N ASN A 449 -5.37 -7.24 9.71
CA ASN A 449 -6.05 -7.87 10.83
C ASN A 449 -5.69 -9.36 10.93
N HIS A 450 -6.27 -10.05 11.88
CA HIS A 450 -6.06 -11.47 12.12
C HIS A 450 -6.24 -12.33 10.85
N ASP A 451 -7.26 -12.07 10.05
CA ASP A 451 -7.57 -12.81 8.84
C ASP A 451 -6.42 -12.76 7.79
N ASN A 452 -5.75 -11.61 7.64
CA ASN A 452 -4.59 -11.49 6.77
C ASN A 452 -3.44 -12.40 7.22
N PHE A 453 -3.16 -12.43 8.54
CA PHE A 453 -2.13 -13.31 9.10
C PHE A 453 -2.50 -14.80 8.98
N PHE A 454 -3.77 -15.14 9.19
CA PHE A 454 -4.27 -16.51 9.01
C PHE A 454 -4.06 -17.00 7.56
N LYS A 455 -4.41 -16.18 6.56
CA LYS A 455 -4.21 -16.50 5.14
C LYS A 455 -2.75 -16.79 4.81
N VAL A 456 -1.82 -15.96 5.31
CA VAL A 456 -0.39 -16.17 5.12
C VAL A 456 0.07 -17.45 5.83
N THR A 457 -0.38 -17.70 7.07
CA THR A 457 -0.07 -18.93 7.81
C THR A 457 -0.53 -20.18 7.05
N ASN A 458 -1.75 -20.16 6.53
CA ASN A 458 -2.26 -21.26 5.71
C ASN A 458 -1.50 -21.38 4.39
N GLY A 459 -1.18 -20.28 3.73
CA GLY A 459 -0.39 -20.25 2.50
C GLY A 459 1.02 -20.85 2.68
N HIS A 460 1.60 -20.71 3.86
CA HIS A 460 2.86 -21.33 4.26
C HIS A 460 2.70 -22.80 4.73
N GLY A 461 1.49 -23.34 4.78
CA GLY A 461 1.24 -24.70 5.26
C GLY A 461 1.46 -24.90 6.75
N LYS A 462 1.42 -23.83 7.56
CA LYS A 462 1.74 -23.84 8.99
C LYS A 462 0.53 -24.01 9.93
N CYS A 463 -0.69 -24.08 9.42
CA CYS A 463 -1.88 -24.26 10.25
C CYS A 463 -1.90 -25.66 10.89
N ASN A 464 -2.02 -25.73 12.22
CA ASN A 464 -2.15 -27.00 12.94
C ASN A 464 -3.60 -27.50 12.89
N LYS A 465 -3.85 -28.48 11.99
CA LYS A 465 -5.18 -29.03 11.77
C LYS A 465 -5.77 -29.68 13.02
N GLU A 466 -4.94 -30.33 13.84
CA GLU A 466 -5.39 -31.00 15.07
C GLU A 466 -5.84 -29.98 16.12
N SER A 467 -5.06 -28.92 16.34
CA SER A 467 -5.42 -27.83 17.24
C SER A 467 -6.68 -27.10 16.76
N TYR A 468 -6.81 -26.84 15.45
CA TYR A 468 -8.00 -26.18 14.89
C TYR A 468 -9.26 -27.06 15.02
N SER A 469 -9.16 -28.38 14.75
CA SER A 469 -10.25 -29.34 14.97
C SER A 469 -10.72 -29.30 16.42
N LYS A 470 -9.78 -29.38 17.35
CA LYS A 470 -10.07 -29.33 18.79
C LYS A 470 -10.78 -28.05 19.21
N ILE A 471 -10.36 -26.89 18.69
CA ILE A 471 -11.01 -25.60 19.01
C ILE A 471 -12.48 -25.60 18.52
N LEU A 472 -12.73 -26.10 17.30
CA LEU A 472 -14.09 -26.17 16.75
C LEU A 472 -14.99 -27.12 17.57
N GLU A 473 -14.45 -28.25 18.02
CA GLU A 473 -15.14 -29.23 18.87
C GLU A 473 -15.40 -28.71 20.27
N ASP A 474 -14.37 -28.18 20.95
CA ASP A 474 -14.46 -27.67 22.34
C ASP A 474 -15.45 -26.47 22.46
N ARG A 475 -15.58 -25.70 21.39
CA ARG A 475 -16.56 -24.60 21.31
C ARG A 475 -17.94 -25.04 20.83
N GLY A 476 -18.10 -26.28 20.37
CA GLY A 476 -19.38 -26.81 19.87
C GLY A 476 -19.86 -26.08 18.59
N VAL A 477 -18.95 -25.56 17.77
CA VAL A 477 -19.28 -24.75 16.59
C VAL A 477 -19.01 -25.47 15.26
N TRP A 478 -18.73 -26.76 15.28
CA TRP A 478 -18.38 -27.54 14.10
C TRP A 478 -19.46 -27.46 12.99
N ASP A 479 -20.70 -27.74 13.34
CA ASP A 479 -21.82 -27.71 12.39
C ASP A 479 -22.06 -26.30 11.83
N GLN A 480 -21.92 -25.28 12.67
CA GLN A 480 -22.00 -23.88 12.25
C GLN A 480 -20.87 -23.52 11.28
N ALA A 481 -19.64 -23.92 11.57
CA ALA A 481 -18.48 -23.71 10.71
C ALA A 481 -18.65 -24.38 9.34
N GLN A 482 -19.17 -25.61 9.34
CA GLN A 482 -19.50 -26.35 8.12
C GLN A 482 -20.60 -25.64 7.31
N GLN A 483 -21.66 -25.19 7.96
CA GLN A 483 -22.75 -24.46 7.30
C GLN A 483 -22.21 -23.17 6.65
N HIS A 484 -21.50 -22.35 7.39
CA HIS A 484 -20.93 -21.10 6.86
C HIS A 484 -19.93 -21.35 5.72
N HIS A 485 -19.10 -22.40 5.84
CA HIS A 485 -18.21 -22.80 4.75
C HIS A 485 -19.01 -23.14 3.47
N ASN A 486 -20.07 -23.94 3.60
CA ASN A 486 -20.92 -24.30 2.45
C ASN A 486 -21.63 -23.10 1.83
N GLU A 487 -22.15 -22.18 2.65
CA GLU A 487 -22.76 -20.92 2.17
C GLU A 487 -21.76 -20.08 1.39
N LEU A 488 -20.53 -19.99 1.89
CA LEU A 488 -19.44 -19.30 1.21
C LEU A 488 -19.08 -19.94 -0.13
N GLN A 489 -19.00 -21.27 -0.20
CA GLN A 489 -18.75 -21.97 -1.46
C GLN A 489 -19.87 -21.75 -2.50
N GLN A 490 -21.13 -21.67 -2.05
CA GLN A 490 -22.24 -21.32 -2.93
C GLN A 490 -22.13 -19.89 -3.46
N LEU A 491 -21.76 -18.92 -2.60
CA LEU A 491 -21.54 -17.54 -3.01
C LEU A 491 -20.39 -17.43 -4.03
N LYS A 492 -19.25 -18.09 -3.77
CA LYS A 492 -18.11 -18.13 -4.70
C LYS A 492 -18.52 -18.70 -6.06
N HIS A 493 -19.31 -19.77 -6.06
CA HIS A 493 -19.83 -20.38 -7.30
C HIS A 493 -20.74 -19.41 -8.07
N TYR A 494 -21.61 -18.68 -7.37
CA TYR A 494 -22.46 -17.67 -7.98
C TYR A 494 -21.64 -16.54 -8.62
N ILE A 495 -20.65 -16.02 -7.87
CA ILE A 495 -19.77 -14.94 -8.35
C ILE A 495 -18.94 -15.42 -9.56
N TYR A 496 -18.39 -16.64 -9.51
CA TYR A 496 -17.66 -17.22 -10.62
C TYR A 496 -18.49 -17.29 -11.92
N ARG A 497 -19.76 -17.68 -11.80
CA ARG A 497 -20.69 -17.74 -12.96
C ARG A 497 -21.02 -16.38 -13.55
N SER A 498 -20.99 -15.33 -12.76
CA SER A 498 -21.22 -13.96 -13.19
C SER A 498 -19.94 -13.22 -13.60
N SER A 499 -18.81 -13.93 -13.64
CA SER A 499 -17.50 -13.37 -13.97
C SER A 499 -17.12 -13.72 -15.41
N ILE A 500 -16.42 -12.78 -16.06
CA ILE A 500 -15.87 -12.94 -17.41
C ILE A 500 -14.34 -12.79 -17.36
N ASP A 501 -13.65 -13.15 -18.45
CA ASP A 501 -12.21 -12.94 -18.58
C ASP A 501 -11.86 -11.46 -18.37
N HIS A 502 -10.76 -11.20 -17.68
CA HIS A 502 -10.36 -9.84 -17.31
C HIS A 502 -10.08 -8.95 -18.53
N LYS A 503 -9.44 -9.49 -19.58
CA LYS A 503 -9.19 -8.74 -20.81
C LYS A 503 -10.50 -8.39 -21.50
N GLU A 504 -11.42 -9.36 -21.61
CA GLU A 504 -12.77 -9.14 -22.16
C GLU A 504 -13.52 -8.08 -21.33
N PHE A 505 -13.46 -8.16 -19.99
CA PHE A 505 -14.06 -7.15 -19.11
C PHE A 505 -13.53 -5.73 -19.37
N LEU A 506 -12.19 -5.58 -19.50
CA LEU A 506 -11.56 -4.28 -19.76
C LEU A 506 -11.91 -3.71 -21.15
N GLU A 507 -12.31 -4.55 -22.12
CA GLU A 507 -12.77 -4.13 -23.43
C GLU A 507 -14.21 -3.59 -23.42
N THR A 508 -14.98 -3.85 -22.34
CA THR A 508 -16.34 -3.31 -22.17
C THR A 508 -16.35 -1.88 -21.62
N ILE A 509 -15.20 -1.36 -21.16
CA ILE A 509 -15.03 -0.04 -20.56
C ILE A 509 -14.47 0.94 -21.62
#